data_0c6865717385247caabe487a2e4800a8
#
_entry.id   0c6865717385247caabe487a2e4800a8
#
_cell.length_a   1.000
_cell.length_b   1.000
_cell.length_c   1.000
_cell.angle_alpha   90.00
_cell.angle_beta   90.00
_cell.angle_gamma   90.00
#
_symmetry.space_group_name_H-M   'P 1'
#
loop_
_entity.id
_entity.type
_entity.pdbx_description
1 polymer ?
#
loop_
_entity_poly.entity_id
_entity_poly.type
_entity_poly.pdbx_seq_one_letter_code
_entity_poly.pdbx_strand_id
1 'polypeptide(L)'
;MANSTAERQIVSLKIVHTSDVHGTFFMRDYVNNHAVRGSLSRVYAYVQSLRKAYGDRLLLMDGGDILQGSPVVYYSNFVASSGKNLAAEIMNYMAYDVGVMGNHDIETGHAVY
;
A
#
# COMPACT_ATOMS: atom_id res chain seq x y z
N MET A 1 -2.36 52.91 -9.67
CA MET A 1 -2.43 51.54 -10.11
C MET A 1 -1.60 50.70 -9.15
N ALA A 2 -2.22 49.94 -8.28
CA ALA A 2 -1.51 49.05 -7.35
C ALA A 2 -1.05 47.80 -8.11
N ASN A 3 0.26 47.64 -8.23
CA ASN A 3 0.85 46.39 -8.69
C ASN A 3 0.65 45.34 -7.60
N SER A 4 -0.36 44.48 -7.76
CA SER A 4 -0.48 43.25 -6.98
C SER A 4 0.61 42.28 -7.44
N THR A 5 1.74 42.25 -6.75
CA THR A 5 2.70 41.17 -6.86
C THR A 5 2.06 39.94 -6.23
N ALA A 6 1.56 39.01 -7.06
CA ALA A 6 1.08 37.72 -6.59
C ALA A 6 2.26 37.00 -5.92
N GLU A 7 2.19 36.84 -4.59
CA GLU A 7 3.17 36.03 -3.85
C GLU A 7 3.05 34.59 -4.33
N ARG A 8 4.17 34.05 -4.84
CA ARG A 8 4.23 32.61 -5.22
C ARG A 8 4.24 31.79 -3.95
N GLN A 9 3.17 31.04 -3.73
CA GLN A 9 3.10 30.05 -2.67
C GLN A 9 3.72 28.73 -3.17
N ILE A 10 4.76 28.25 -2.48
CA ILE A 10 5.38 26.96 -2.75
C ILE A 10 4.75 25.93 -1.80
N VAL A 11 4.19 24.87 -2.36
CA VAL A 11 3.66 23.73 -1.60
C VAL A 11 4.52 22.50 -1.89
N SER A 12 5.03 21.87 -0.82
CA SER A 12 5.78 20.62 -0.92
C SER A 12 4.84 19.43 -0.67
N LEU A 13 4.80 18.51 -1.62
CA LEU A 13 4.10 17.24 -1.49
C LEU A 13 5.11 16.11 -1.32
N LYS A 14 4.75 15.11 -0.52
CA LYS A 14 5.49 13.87 -0.38
C LYS A 14 4.66 12.74 -0.99
N ILE A 15 5.23 12.04 -1.97
CA ILE A 15 4.61 10.88 -2.58
C ILE A 15 5.40 9.64 -2.18
N VAL A 16 4.72 8.64 -1.67
CA VAL A 16 5.26 7.30 -1.41
C VAL A 16 4.49 6.34 -2.31
N HIS A 17 5.23 5.56 -3.07
CA HIS A 17 4.67 4.59 -4.00
C HIS A 17 5.19 3.20 -3.66
N THR A 18 4.28 2.24 -3.52
CA THR A 18 4.57 0.80 -3.44
C THR A 18 4.09 0.12 -4.72
N SER A 19 4.69 -0.98 -5.07
CA SER A 19 4.30 -1.81 -6.20
C SER A 19 4.78 -3.24 -5.98
N ASP A 20 4.12 -4.21 -6.58
CA ASP A 20 4.57 -5.61 -6.59
C ASP A 20 4.82 -6.18 -5.18
N VAL A 21 3.92 -5.86 -4.26
CA VAL A 21 4.00 -6.31 -2.86
C VAL A 21 3.81 -7.83 -2.75
N HIS A 22 3.00 -8.42 -3.64
CA HIS A 22 2.78 -9.86 -3.75
C HIS A 22 2.49 -10.55 -2.41
N GLY A 23 1.70 -9.86 -1.55
CA GLY A 23 1.32 -10.38 -0.23
C GLY A 23 2.45 -10.42 0.80
N THR A 24 3.58 -9.75 0.57
CA THR A 24 4.66 -9.63 1.54
C THR A 24 4.33 -8.56 2.58
N PHE A 25 3.37 -8.87 3.44
CA PHE A 25 2.85 -7.91 4.43
C PHE A 25 3.70 -7.83 5.68
N PHE A 26 4.23 -8.96 6.14
CA PHE A 26 4.89 -9.11 7.43
C PHE A 26 6.40 -9.32 7.31
N MET A 27 7.13 -9.08 8.39
CA MET A 27 8.60 -9.18 8.44
C MET A 27 9.12 -10.62 8.51
N ARG A 28 8.27 -11.62 8.28
CA ARG A 28 8.63 -13.03 8.33
C ARG A 28 8.05 -13.77 7.12
N ASP A 29 8.89 -14.53 6.46
CA ASP A 29 8.48 -15.58 5.54
C ASP A 29 8.14 -16.84 6.37
N TYR A 30 6.85 -17.16 6.43
CA TYR A 30 6.36 -18.31 7.21
C TYR A 30 6.55 -19.65 6.49
N VAL A 31 6.81 -19.65 5.19
CA VAL A 31 7.11 -20.87 4.42
C VAL A 31 8.52 -21.35 4.71
N ASN A 32 9.48 -20.46 4.58
CA ASN A 32 10.90 -20.76 4.78
C ASN A 32 11.39 -20.44 6.19
N ASN A 33 10.51 -19.92 7.04
CA ASN A 33 10.76 -19.64 8.45
C ASN A 33 11.93 -18.68 8.72
N HIS A 34 12.09 -17.64 7.91
CA HIS A 34 13.13 -16.64 8.09
C HIS A 34 12.58 -15.21 8.07
N ALA A 35 13.37 -14.26 8.57
CA ALA A 35 13.04 -12.85 8.49
C ALA A 35 13.23 -12.33 7.06
N VAL A 36 12.29 -11.49 6.58
CA VAL A 36 12.40 -10.78 5.32
C VAL A 36 12.73 -9.32 5.53
N ARG A 37 13.54 -8.75 4.64
CA ARG A 37 13.95 -7.35 4.73
C ARG A 37 12.92 -6.38 4.18
N GLY A 38 12.26 -6.76 3.08
CA GLY A 38 11.17 -6.00 2.47
C GLY A 38 9.82 -6.50 2.99
N SER A 39 8.97 -5.60 3.47
CA SER A 39 7.59 -5.92 3.83
C SER A 39 6.76 -4.66 3.98
N LEU A 40 5.45 -4.79 3.80
CA LEU A 40 4.55 -3.66 3.92
C LEU A 40 4.51 -3.09 5.34
N SER A 41 4.72 -3.91 6.37
CA SER A 41 4.82 -3.45 7.75
C SER A 41 6.03 -2.52 7.98
N ARG A 42 7.15 -2.72 7.28
CA ARG A 42 8.29 -1.79 7.32
C ARG A 42 7.99 -0.49 6.57
N VAL A 43 7.33 -0.59 5.44
CA VAL A 43 6.84 0.59 4.70
C VAL A 43 5.92 1.40 5.60
N TYR A 44 5.00 0.74 6.31
CA TYR A 44 4.09 1.41 7.24
C TYR A 44 4.84 2.21 8.31
N ALA A 45 5.85 1.63 8.96
CA ALA A 45 6.65 2.34 9.96
C ALA A 45 7.32 3.59 9.37
N TYR A 46 7.84 3.50 8.14
CA TYR A 46 8.41 4.63 7.43
C TYR A 46 7.36 5.70 7.08
N VAL A 47 6.22 5.28 6.55
CA VAL A 47 5.09 6.17 6.22
C VAL A 47 4.60 6.92 7.46
N GLN A 48 4.53 6.27 8.61
CA GLN A 48 4.15 6.94 9.86
C GLN A 48 5.14 8.06 10.24
N SER A 49 6.43 7.86 10.03
CA SER A 49 7.43 8.92 10.26
C SER A 49 7.25 10.10 9.30
N LEU A 50 6.93 9.81 8.03
CA LEU A 50 6.67 10.84 7.03
C LEU A 50 5.36 11.60 7.30
N ARG A 51 4.31 10.93 7.77
CA ARG A 51 3.05 11.57 8.15
C ARG A 51 3.23 12.60 9.26
N LYS A 52 4.11 12.33 10.21
CA LYS A 52 4.46 13.31 11.26
C LYS A 52 5.08 14.59 10.70
N ALA A 53 5.85 14.48 9.62
CA ALA A 53 6.54 15.60 9.00
C ALA A 53 5.68 16.34 7.96
N TYR A 54 4.87 15.61 7.18
CA TYR A 54 4.15 16.15 6.02
C TYR A 54 2.64 16.30 6.25
N GLY A 55 2.05 15.57 7.21
CA GLY A 55 0.60 15.60 7.46
C GLY A 55 -0.20 15.26 6.19
N ASP A 56 -1.18 16.08 5.87
CA ASP A 56 -2.07 15.92 4.69
C ASP A 56 -1.36 16.14 3.35
N ARG A 57 -0.08 16.52 3.37
CA ARG A 57 0.73 16.67 2.16
C ARG A 57 1.49 15.39 1.78
N LEU A 58 1.15 14.26 2.38
CA LEU A 58 1.66 12.95 2.00
C LEU A 58 0.58 12.20 1.22
N LEU A 59 0.96 11.68 0.06
CA LEU A 59 0.16 10.73 -0.73
C LEU A 59 0.82 9.36 -0.68
N LEU A 60 0.05 8.33 -0.33
CA LEU A 60 0.48 6.94 -0.34
C LEU A 60 -0.27 6.19 -1.44
N MET A 61 0.47 5.69 -2.42
CA MET A 61 -0.08 5.09 -3.63
C MET A 61 0.44 3.68 -3.83
N ASP A 62 -0.37 2.81 -4.45
CA ASP A 62 0.02 1.46 -4.82
C ASP A 62 -0.11 1.22 -6.33
N GLY A 63 0.90 0.59 -6.92
CA GLY A 63 1.01 0.28 -8.35
C GLY A 63 0.44 -1.07 -8.75
N GLY A 64 -0.21 -1.80 -7.83
CA GLY A 64 -0.80 -3.11 -8.10
C GLY A 64 0.11 -4.29 -7.78
N ASP A 65 -0.39 -5.49 -8.10
CA ASP A 65 0.22 -6.79 -7.81
C ASP A 65 0.39 -7.04 -6.29
N ILE A 66 -0.71 -6.87 -5.57
CA ILE A 66 -0.77 -7.07 -4.12
C ILE A 66 -1.52 -8.37 -3.75
N LEU A 67 -2.46 -8.83 -4.60
CA LEU A 67 -3.41 -9.91 -4.29
C LEU A 67 -2.88 -11.32 -4.59
N GLN A 68 -1.72 -11.48 -5.18
CA GLN A 68 -1.15 -12.77 -5.53
C GLN A 68 0.33 -12.85 -5.13
N GLY A 69 0.80 -14.04 -4.74
CA GLY A 69 2.23 -14.34 -4.61
C GLY A 69 2.66 -14.88 -3.24
N SER A 70 1.82 -14.81 -2.21
CA SER A 70 2.14 -15.40 -0.90
C SER A 70 1.03 -16.29 -0.37
N PRO A 71 1.35 -17.30 0.49
CA PRO A 71 0.33 -18.16 1.09
C PRO A 71 -0.74 -17.39 1.86
N VAL A 72 -0.40 -16.27 2.48
CA VAL A 72 -1.35 -15.49 3.28
C VAL A 72 -2.42 -14.81 2.43
N VAL A 73 -2.04 -14.25 1.28
CA VAL A 73 -3.05 -13.68 0.36
C VAL A 73 -3.85 -14.78 -0.31
N TYR A 74 -3.23 -15.91 -0.68
CA TYR A 74 -3.96 -17.05 -1.22
C TYR A 74 -5.03 -17.54 -0.22
N TYR A 75 -4.66 -17.72 1.03
CA TYR A 75 -5.59 -18.13 2.07
C TYR A 75 -6.75 -17.14 2.24
N SER A 76 -6.43 -15.85 2.31
CA SER A 76 -7.43 -14.78 2.41
C SER A 76 -8.39 -14.77 1.22
N ASN A 77 -7.87 -14.92 0.01
CA ASN A 77 -8.65 -14.79 -1.21
C ASN A 77 -9.55 -16.01 -1.47
N PHE A 78 -9.07 -17.23 -1.18
CA PHE A 78 -9.68 -18.46 -1.68
C PHE A 78 -10.12 -19.44 -0.60
N VAL A 79 -9.63 -19.32 0.62
CA VAL A 79 -9.94 -20.23 1.72
C VAL A 79 -10.83 -19.55 2.77
N ALA A 80 -10.41 -18.39 3.27
CA ALA A 80 -11.16 -17.61 4.25
C ALA A 80 -12.06 -16.55 3.57
N SER A 81 -12.67 -16.89 2.46
CA SER A 81 -13.41 -15.97 1.58
C SER A 81 -14.72 -15.42 2.16
N SER A 82 -15.17 -15.88 3.31
CA SER A 82 -16.37 -15.36 3.99
C SER A 82 -16.13 -14.05 4.76
N GLY A 83 -14.90 -13.59 4.85
CA GLY A 83 -14.50 -12.40 5.59
C GLY A 83 -14.12 -11.24 4.68
N LYS A 84 -13.53 -10.23 5.31
CA LYS A 84 -12.93 -9.10 4.58
C LYS A 84 -11.62 -9.53 3.94
N ASN A 85 -11.34 -9.00 2.75
CA ASN A 85 -10.07 -9.26 2.07
C ASN A 85 -8.91 -8.67 2.86
N LEU A 86 -7.90 -9.49 3.18
CA LEU A 86 -6.77 -9.07 4.03
C LEU A 86 -5.96 -7.93 3.39
N ALA A 87 -5.72 -7.98 2.09
CA ALA A 87 -4.97 -6.92 1.41
C ALA A 87 -5.73 -5.59 1.50
N ALA A 88 -7.05 -5.59 1.26
CA ALA A 88 -7.89 -4.41 1.37
C ALA A 88 -7.89 -3.85 2.81
N GLU A 89 -8.00 -4.71 3.82
CA GLU A 89 -7.93 -4.28 5.23
C GLU A 89 -6.58 -3.65 5.58
N ILE A 90 -5.48 -4.21 5.09
CA ILE A 90 -4.14 -3.66 5.29
C ILE A 90 -3.99 -2.31 4.59
N MET A 91 -4.42 -2.20 3.33
CA MET A 91 -4.37 -0.94 2.59
C MET A 91 -5.20 0.15 3.27
N ASN A 92 -6.41 -0.18 3.74
CA ASN A 92 -7.25 0.73 4.50
C ASN A 92 -6.61 1.13 5.83
N TYR A 93 -6.05 0.18 6.56
CA TYR A 93 -5.34 0.44 7.82
C TYR A 93 -4.12 1.36 7.62
N MET A 94 -3.39 1.17 6.54
CA MET A 94 -2.25 2.01 6.16
C MET A 94 -2.68 3.37 5.58
N ALA A 95 -3.98 3.56 5.33
CA ALA A 95 -4.55 4.73 4.69
C ALA A 95 -3.87 5.05 3.34
N TYR A 96 -3.92 4.08 2.42
CA TYR A 96 -3.59 4.33 1.03
C TYR A 96 -4.61 5.27 0.41
N ASP A 97 -4.13 6.27 -0.33
CA ASP A 97 -4.97 7.26 -1.01
C ASP A 97 -5.50 6.71 -2.34
N VAL A 98 -4.69 5.91 -3.03
CA VAL A 98 -5.07 5.29 -4.31
C VAL A 98 -4.29 3.99 -4.52
N GLY A 99 -4.92 3.05 -5.18
CA GLY A 99 -4.29 1.83 -5.68
C GLY A 99 -4.81 1.51 -7.08
N VAL A 100 -4.04 0.76 -7.84
CA VAL A 100 -4.44 0.23 -9.14
C VAL A 100 -4.40 -1.29 -9.11
N MET A 101 -5.15 -1.90 -10.02
CA MET A 101 -5.12 -3.35 -10.22
C MET A 101 -3.96 -3.70 -11.15
N GLY A 102 -3.03 -4.54 -10.67
CA GLY A 102 -1.98 -5.11 -11.48
C GLY A 102 -2.46 -6.32 -12.30
N ASN A 103 -1.62 -6.83 -13.17
CA ASN A 103 -1.96 -7.99 -13.99
C ASN A 103 -2.16 -9.27 -13.15
N HIS A 104 -1.36 -9.45 -12.10
CA HIS A 104 -1.52 -10.59 -11.19
C HIS A 104 -2.72 -10.46 -10.26
N ASP A 105 -3.17 -9.24 -9.96
CA ASP A 105 -4.41 -9.03 -9.21
C ASP A 105 -5.62 -9.50 -10.02
N ILE A 106 -5.65 -9.17 -11.34
CA ILE A 106 -6.72 -9.57 -12.25
C ILE A 106 -6.80 -11.10 -12.40
N GLU A 107 -5.67 -11.80 -12.36
CA GLU A 107 -5.60 -13.27 -12.42
C GLU A 107 -6.33 -13.94 -11.25
N THR A 108 -6.55 -13.27 -10.14
CA THR A 108 -7.30 -13.82 -9.00
C THR A 108 -8.79 -13.97 -9.28
N GLY A 109 -9.32 -13.26 -10.25
CA GLY A 109 -10.72 -13.30 -10.68
C GLY A 109 -11.65 -12.34 -9.93
N HIS A 110 -12.78 -12.00 -10.54
CA HIS A 110 -13.76 -11.04 -10.03
C HIS A 110 -14.31 -11.31 -8.62
N ALA A 111 -14.19 -12.53 -8.13
CA ALA A 111 -14.63 -12.85 -6.77
C ALA A 111 -13.68 -12.30 -5.69
N VAL A 112 -12.48 -11.88 -6.08
CA VAL A 112 -11.43 -11.40 -5.16
C VAL A 112 -11.27 -9.88 -5.22
N TYR A 113 -11.26 -9.29 -6.42
CA TYR A 113 -11.12 -7.84 -6.63
C TYR A 113 -12.39 -7.13 -7.04
#